data_7e8c01d941d18b1b84c4597f4ba5f634
#
_entry.id   7e8c01d941d18b1b84c4597f4ba5f634
#
_cell.length_a   1.000
_cell.length_b   1.000
_cell.length_c   1.000
_cell.angle_alpha   90.00
_cell.angle_beta   90.00
_cell.angle_gamma   90.00
#
_symmetry.space_group_name_H-M   'P 1'
#
loop_
_entity.id
_entity.type
_entity.pdbx_description
1 polymer ?
#
loop_
_entity_poly.entity_id
_entity_poly.type
_entity_poly.pdbx_seq_one_letter_code
_entity_poly.pdbx_strand_id
1 'polypeptide(L)'
;MPRLFTALEIPRDAALSLSLLRGGLPGARWIDVENYHLTLRFIGDVEGHVADEIANALDRVDRPSFQMTLSGVGAFGGKKPHAVWAGVSASPDLTALQGEIDRICQRLGLPADPRKFSPHVTLARLRNGSPIDVAQYLSARGNFSALPFRVGRFVLMSSRDSVGGGPYIVEEAWPLVGETLASSRFASASDASRIMR
;
A
#
# COMPACT_ATOMS: atom_id res chain seq x y z
N MET A 1 8.48 18.27 1.68
CA MET A 1 7.33 17.84 0.84
C MET A 1 6.96 16.42 1.19
N PRO A 2 5.69 16.05 1.32
CA PRO A 2 5.32 14.67 1.60
C PRO A 2 5.62 13.79 0.39
N ARG A 3 6.13 12.61 0.65
CA ARG A 3 6.39 11.61 -0.39
C ARG A 3 5.10 10.88 -0.75
N LEU A 4 4.62 11.05 -1.97
CA LEU A 4 3.35 10.51 -2.45
C LEU A 4 3.52 9.13 -3.10
N PHE A 5 2.49 8.29 -2.97
CA PHE A 5 2.37 7.01 -3.68
C PHE A 5 0.90 6.58 -3.74
N THR A 6 0.52 5.87 -4.78
CA THR A 6 -0.80 5.22 -4.85
C THR A 6 -0.73 3.82 -4.27
N ALA A 7 -1.80 3.39 -3.61
CA ALA A 7 -1.83 2.11 -2.90
C ALA A 7 -3.24 1.50 -2.81
N LEU A 8 -3.27 0.23 -2.44
CA LEU A 8 -4.45 -0.46 -1.92
C LEU A 8 -4.32 -0.60 -0.41
N GLU A 9 -5.38 -0.29 0.30
CA GLU A 9 -5.50 -0.54 1.72
C GLU A 9 -5.75 -2.03 1.98
N ILE A 10 -5.21 -2.55 3.07
CA ILE A 10 -5.44 -3.93 3.48
C ILE A 10 -6.57 -3.94 4.52
N PRO A 11 -7.69 -4.66 4.26
CA PRO A 11 -8.78 -4.75 5.21
C PRO A 11 -8.32 -5.33 6.54
N ARG A 12 -9.02 -4.95 7.61
CA ARG A 12 -8.65 -5.29 8.99
C ARG A 12 -8.40 -6.80 9.18
N ASP A 13 -9.27 -7.65 8.65
CA ASP A 13 -9.15 -9.11 8.84
C ASP A 13 -7.90 -9.67 8.13
N ALA A 14 -7.61 -9.18 6.92
CA ALA A 14 -6.40 -9.54 6.20
C ALA A 14 -5.15 -8.97 6.91
N ALA A 15 -5.21 -7.74 7.43
CA ALA A 15 -4.13 -7.14 8.21
C ALA A 15 -3.86 -7.89 9.52
N LEU A 16 -4.89 -8.38 10.20
CA LEU A 16 -4.74 -9.26 11.37
C LEU A 16 -4.09 -10.58 10.99
N SER A 17 -4.47 -11.19 9.86
CA SER A 17 -3.80 -12.40 9.36
C SER A 17 -2.32 -12.16 9.08
N LEU A 18 -1.97 -11.01 8.49
CA LEU A 18 -0.56 -10.60 8.28
C LEU A 18 0.18 -10.39 9.61
N SER A 19 -0.50 -9.90 10.64
CA SER A 19 0.12 -9.66 11.95
C SER A 19 0.65 -10.94 12.62
N LEU A 20 0.07 -12.10 12.29
CA LEU A 20 0.54 -13.40 12.77
C LEU A 20 1.90 -13.82 12.19
N LEU A 21 2.34 -13.15 11.12
CA LEU A 21 3.66 -13.36 10.53
C LEU A 21 4.77 -12.60 11.27
N ARG A 22 4.42 -11.71 12.20
CA ARG A 22 5.39 -10.89 12.94
C ARG A 22 6.19 -11.74 13.91
N GLY A 23 7.43 -11.33 14.18
CA GLY A 23 8.33 -11.99 15.12
C GLY A 23 9.24 -13.04 14.50
N GLY A 24 10.19 -13.54 15.29
CA GLY A 24 11.12 -14.56 14.89
C GLY A 24 12.15 -14.16 13.82
N LEU A 25 12.38 -12.86 13.61
CA LEU A 25 13.38 -12.36 12.67
C LEU A 25 14.23 -11.28 13.35
N PRO A 26 15.49 -11.57 13.70
CA PRO A 26 16.39 -10.61 14.34
C PRO A 26 16.61 -9.36 13.48
N GLY A 27 16.65 -8.19 14.12
CA GLY A 27 16.88 -6.91 13.44
C GLY A 27 15.70 -6.41 12.60
N ALA A 28 14.55 -7.08 12.65
CA ALA A 28 13.37 -6.67 11.93
C ALA A 28 12.66 -5.51 12.64
N ARG A 29 12.43 -4.42 11.90
CA ARG A 29 11.52 -3.35 12.26
C ARG A 29 10.17 -3.61 11.58
N TRP A 30 9.24 -4.12 12.35
CA TRP A 30 7.91 -4.48 11.87
C TRP A 30 7.08 -3.24 11.55
N ILE A 31 6.38 -3.29 10.43
CA ILE A 31 5.39 -2.28 10.05
C ILE A 31 4.16 -2.44 10.96
N ASP A 32 3.62 -1.35 11.46
CA ASP A 32 2.40 -1.39 12.24
C ASP A 32 1.21 -1.84 11.39
N VAL A 33 0.29 -2.58 12.00
CA VAL A 33 -0.79 -3.28 11.29
C VAL A 33 -1.67 -2.30 10.50
N GLU A 34 -1.93 -1.12 11.06
CA GLU A 34 -2.69 -0.04 10.44
C GLU A 34 -1.98 0.62 9.25
N ASN A 35 -0.69 0.38 9.10
CA ASN A 35 0.12 0.88 7.99
C ASN A 35 0.34 -0.14 6.87
N TYR A 36 -0.27 -1.32 6.96
CA TYR A 36 -0.18 -2.31 5.87
C TYR A 36 -0.92 -1.81 4.63
N HIS A 37 -0.22 -1.81 3.52
CA HIS A 37 -0.75 -1.43 2.21
C HIS A 37 0.00 -2.16 1.09
N LEU A 38 -0.61 -2.22 -0.08
CA LEU A 38 0.02 -2.65 -1.31
C LEU A 38 0.29 -1.41 -2.17
N THR A 39 1.54 -1.07 -2.36
CA THR A 39 1.91 0.06 -3.23
C THR A 39 1.65 -0.28 -4.70
N LEU A 40 0.93 0.58 -5.41
CA LEU A 40 0.70 0.47 -6.85
C LEU A 40 1.76 1.26 -7.63
N ARG A 41 2.01 2.51 -7.23
CA ARG A 41 2.97 3.38 -7.90
C ARG A 41 3.57 4.40 -6.93
N PHE A 42 4.88 4.47 -6.86
CA PHE A 42 5.57 5.58 -6.18
C PHE A 42 5.58 6.82 -7.07
N ILE A 43 5.18 7.93 -6.51
CA ILE A 43 5.18 9.25 -7.16
C ILE A 43 6.41 10.03 -6.72
N GLY A 44 6.73 9.96 -5.42
CA GLY A 44 7.87 10.66 -4.83
C GLY A 44 7.49 12.06 -4.32
N ASP A 45 8.50 12.90 -4.17
CA ASP A 45 8.34 14.27 -3.74
C ASP A 45 8.00 15.13 -4.95
N VAL A 46 6.78 15.68 -5.00
CA VAL A 46 6.30 16.54 -6.09
C VAL A 46 5.76 17.86 -5.53
N GLU A 47 5.73 18.88 -6.37
CA GLU A 47 5.12 20.16 -6.02
C GLU A 47 3.60 20.03 -5.93
N GLY A 48 2.95 20.92 -5.13
CA GLY A 48 1.52 20.84 -4.87
C GLY A 48 0.67 20.80 -6.13
N HIS A 49 0.95 21.67 -7.12
CA HIS A 49 0.22 21.68 -8.37
C HIS A 49 0.35 20.38 -9.19
N VAL A 50 1.50 19.72 -9.15
CA VAL A 50 1.70 18.41 -9.78
C VAL A 50 0.92 17.32 -9.05
N ALA A 51 0.87 17.38 -7.71
CA ALA A 51 0.05 16.47 -6.92
C ALA A 51 -1.44 16.60 -7.27
N ASP A 52 -1.94 17.83 -7.40
CA ASP A 52 -3.33 18.13 -7.80
C ASP A 52 -3.63 17.62 -9.23
N GLU A 53 -2.71 17.81 -10.17
CA GLU A 53 -2.84 17.28 -11.54
C GLU A 53 -2.92 15.75 -11.56
N ILE A 54 -2.08 15.08 -10.75
CA ILE A 54 -2.10 13.63 -10.61
C ILE A 54 -3.43 13.17 -10.01
N ALA A 55 -3.89 13.79 -8.93
CA ALA A 55 -5.15 13.46 -8.29
C ALA A 55 -6.33 13.60 -9.27
N ASN A 56 -6.43 14.73 -9.98
CA ASN A 56 -7.44 14.96 -11.00
C ASN A 56 -7.39 13.95 -12.16
N ALA A 57 -6.20 13.47 -12.53
CA ALA A 57 -6.08 12.48 -13.59
C ALA A 57 -6.44 11.07 -13.09
N LEU A 58 -6.18 10.74 -11.83
CA LEU A 58 -6.54 9.47 -11.20
C LEU A 58 -8.05 9.31 -11.02
N ASP A 59 -8.80 10.41 -10.91
CA ASP A 59 -10.28 10.42 -10.88
C ASP A 59 -10.93 9.79 -12.13
N ARG A 60 -10.17 9.70 -13.22
CA ARG A 60 -10.63 9.11 -14.50
C ARG A 60 -10.40 7.59 -14.59
N VAL A 61 -9.83 6.97 -13.56
CA VAL A 61 -9.64 5.52 -13.53
C VAL A 61 -10.99 4.84 -13.41
N ASP A 62 -11.37 4.08 -14.45
CA ASP A 62 -12.64 3.36 -14.53
C ASP A 62 -12.36 1.86 -14.60
N ARG A 63 -12.20 1.23 -13.45
CA ARG A 63 -11.90 -0.20 -13.31
C ARG A 63 -12.88 -0.88 -12.36
N PRO A 64 -13.27 -2.13 -12.65
CA PRO A 64 -14.13 -2.87 -11.74
C PRO A 64 -13.40 -3.19 -10.42
N SER A 65 -14.18 -3.28 -9.34
CA SER A 65 -13.72 -3.88 -8.10
C SER A 65 -13.42 -5.36 -8.32
N PHE A 66 -12.42 -5.91 -7.61
CA PHE A 66 -11.95 -7.27 -7.81
C PHE A 66 -11.62 -7.96 -6.49
N GLN A 67 -11.47 -9.28 -6.54
CA GLN A 67 -11.00 -10.07 -5.42
C GLN A 67 -9.47 -10.16 -5.43
N MET A 68 -8.85 -10.05 -4.25
CA MET A 68 -7.42 -10.21 -4.04
C MET A 68 -7.14 -11.18 -2.90
N THR A 69 -6.08 -11.97 -3.05
CA THR A 69 -5.64 -12.93 -2.04
C THR A 69 -4.17 -12.69 -1.74
N LEU A 70 -3.83 -12.55 -0.45
CA LEU A 70 -2.44 -12.53 -0.03
C LEU A 70 -1.93 -13.96 0.12
N SER A 71 -0.77 -14.26 -0.44
CA SER A 71 -0.24 -15.62 -0.47
C SER A 71 1.29 -15.62 -0.52
N GLY A 72 1.87 -16.45 0.31
CA GLY A 72 3.31 -16.61 0.42
C GLY A 72 4.02 -15.43 1.10
N VAL A 73 5.29 -15.63 1.38
CA VAL A 73 6.19 -14.62 1.93
C VAL A 73 7.48 -14.58 1.12
N GLY A 74 8.14 -13.43 1.12
CA GLY A 74 9.41 -13.26 0.44
C GLY A 74 10.25 -12.15 1.03
N ALA A 75 11.42 -11.94 0.45
CA ALA A 75 12.34 -10.89 0.87
C ALA A 75 12.94 -10.16 -0.33
N PHE A 76 13.28 -8.90 -0.12
CA PHE A 76 14.09 -8.11 -1.07
C PHE A 76 15.52 -7.96 -0.56
N GLY A 77 16.46 -7.88 -1.50
CA GLY A 77 17.87 -7.59 -1.24
C GLY A 77 18.83 -8.78 -1.37
N GLY A 78 18.33 -9.96 -1.69
CA GLY A 78 19.18 -11.13 -1.96
C GLY A 78 20.23 -11.40 -0.85
N LYS A 79 21.52 -11.19 -1.17
CA LYS A 79 22.64 -11.36 -0.22
C LYS A 79 22.65 -10.35 0.93
N LYS A 80 21.93 -9.23 0.79
CA LYS A 80 21.75 -8.19 1.82
C LYS A 80 20.25 -7.90 1.99
N PRO A 81 19.51 -8.80 2.64
CA PRO A 81 18.07 -8.62 2.78
C PRO A 81 17.77 -7.34 3.55
N HIS A 82 16.83 -6.54 3.02
CA HIS A 82 16.45 -5.26 3.61
C HIS A 82 14.95 -5.14 3.89
N ALA A 83 14.14 -6.07 3.40
CA ALA A 83 12.71 -6.15 3.71
C ALA A 83 12.18 -7.57 3.58
N VAL A 84 11.18 -7.91 4.39
CA VAL A 84 10.33 -9.08 4.20
C VAL A 84 8.91 -8.64 3.94
N TRP A 85 8.18 -9.42 3.13
CA TRP A 85 6.86 -9.07 2.64
C TRP A 85 5.97 -10.29 2.47
N ALA A 86 4.65 -10.06 2.46
CA ALA A 86 3.65 -11.02 2.02
C ALA A 86 3.32 -10.77 0.55
N GLY A 87 3.24 -11.83 -0.22
CA GLY A 87 2.92 -11.79 -1.65
C GLY A 87 1.43 -11.70 -1.91
N VAL A 88 1.11 -11.57 -3.19
CA VAL A 88 -0.26 -11.54 -3.72
C VAL A 88 -0.38 -12.58 -4.79
N SER A 89 -1.46 -13.37 -4.78
CA SER A 89 -1.77 -14.31 -5.86
C SER A 89 -1.95 -13.57 -7.18
N ALA A 90 -1.62 -14.22 -8.30
CA ALA A 90 -1.75 -13.60 -9.61
C ALA A 90 -3.15 -13.00 -9.81
N SER A 91 -3.20 -11.72 -10.18
CA SER A 91 -4.44 -10.97 -10.39
C SER A 91 -4.30 -10.09 -11.63
N PRO A 92 -4.95 -10.49 -12.75
CA PRO A 92 -5.00 -9.66 -13.95
C PRO A 92 -5.58 -8.27 -13.70
N ASP A 93 -6.64 -8.18 -12.86
CA ASP A 93 -7.29 -6.91 -12.53
C ASP A 93 -6.36 -5.97 -11.77
N LEU A 94 -5.60 -6.49 -10.80
CA LEU A 94 -4.58 -5.72 -10.07
C LEU A 94 -3.49 -5.21 -11.03
N THR A 95 -3.04 -6.07 -11.95
CA THR A 95 -2.03 -5.69 -12.95
C THR A 95 -2.56 -4.63 -13.90
N ALA A 96 -3.82 -4.74 -14.31
CA ALA A 96 -4.47 -3.77 -15.19
C ALA A 96 -4.65 -2.41 -14.50
N LEU A 97 -5.09 -2.39 -13.23
CA LEU A 97 -5.21 -1.18 -12.43
C LEU A 97 -3.84 -0.49 -12.26
N GLN A 98 -2.82 -1.24 -11.85
CA GLN A 98 -1.47 -0.70 -11.67
C GLN A 98 -0.92 -0.14 -12.99
N GLY A 99 -1.08 -0.85 -14.11
CA GLY A 99 -0.62 -0.40 -15.41
C GLY A 99 -1.34 0.84 -15.92
N GLU A 100 -2.61 1.04 -15.57
CA GLU A 100 -3.34 2.26 -15.89
C GLU A 100 -2.85 3.46 -15.08
N ILE A 101 -2.69 3.29 -13.77
CA ILE A 101 -2.14 4.32 -12.89
C ILE A 101 -0.72 4.72 -13.33
N ASP A 102 0.13 3.76 -13.66
CA ASP A 102 1.49 4.04 -14.13
C ASP A 102 1.49 4.83 -15.44
N ARG A 103 0.64 4.48 -16.41
CA ARG A 103 0.47 5.25 -17.66
C ARG A 103 -0.04 6.67 -17.43
N ILE A 104 -0.95 6.87 -16.47
CA ILE A 104 -1.42 8.22 -16.09
C ILE A 104 -0.25 9.03 -15.56
N CYS A 105 0.53 8.51 -14.63
CA CYS A 105 1.70 9.17 -14.07
C CYS A 105 2.74 9.52 -15.16
N GLN A 106 3.01 8.59 -16.08
CA GLN A 106 3.95 8.84 -17.18
C GLN A 106 3.48 9.94 -18.13
N ARG A 107 2.16 10.02 -18.43
CA ARG A 107 1.59 11.10 -19.25
C ARG A 107 1.71 12.47 -18.60
N LEU A 108 1.79 12.53 -17.29
CA LEU A 108 2.03 13.74 -16.51
C LEU A 108 3.52 14.05 -16.29
N GLY A 109 4.41 13.35 -17.01
CA GLY A 109 5.84 13.62 -17.00
C GLY A 109 6.63 12.87 -15.90
N LEU A 110 6.00 12.02 -15.11
CA LEU A 110 6.73 11.20 -14.15
C LEU A 110 7.51 10.09 -14.88
N PRO A 111 8.75 9.81 -14.49
CA PRO A 111 9.52 8.74 -15.11
C PRO A 111 8.86 7.38 -14.86
N ALA A 112 8.96 6.46 -15.82
CA ALA A 112 8.55 5.08 -15.64
C ALA A 112 9.30 4.44 -14.45
N ASP A 113 8.63 3.59 -13.65
CA ASP A 113 9.35 2.80 -12.65
C ASP A 113 10.22 1.77 -13.39
N PRO A 114 11.54 1.79 -13.21
CA PRO A 114 12.44 0.86 -13.91
C PRO A 114 12.28 -0.59 -13.44
N ARG A 115 11.57 -0.81 -12.32
CA ARG A 115 11.37 -2.12 -11.74
C ARG A 115 10.07 -2.74 -12.24
N LYS A 116 10.12 -4.04 -12.52
CA LYS A 116 8.89 -4.80 -12.77
C LYS A 116 7.98 -4.74 -11.55
N PHE A 117 6.71 -4.49 -11.77
CA PHE A 117 5.70 -4.52 -10.71
C PHE A 117 5.66 -5.92 -10.07
N SER A 118 5.90 -5.96 -8.77
CA SER A 118 5.83 -7.16 -7.95
C SER A 118 4.91 -6.85 -6.75
N PRO A 119 3.62 -7.20 -6.84
CA PRO A 119 2.65 -6.85 -5.81
C PRO A 119 2.97 -7.54 -4.48
N HIS A 120 3.09 -6.76 -3.42
CA HIS A 120 3.43 -7.24 -2.09
C HIS A 120 2.96 -6.27 -1.01
N VAL A 121 2.82 -6.78 0.21
CA VAL A 121 2.63 -5.99 1.42
C VAL A 121 3.90 -6.11 2.28
N THR A 122 4.60 -5.02 2.51
CA THR A 122 5.80 -5.02 3.36
C THR A 122 5.42 -5.31 4.81
N LEU A 123 6.03 -6.33 5.40
CA LEU A 123 5.82 -6.73 6.79
C LEU A 123 6.86 -6.11 7.74
N ALA A 124 8.11 -6.10 7.31
CA ALA A 124 9.21 -5.51 8.08
C ALA A 124 10.33 -5.00 7.18
N ARG A 125 11.03 -4.00 7.69
CA ARG A 125 12.31 -3.55 7.14
C ARG A 125 13.44 -4.10 8.00
N LEU A 126 14.55 -4.47 7.34
CA LEU A 126 15.69 -5.04 8.01
C LEU A 126 16.88 -4.08 7.94
N ARG A 127 17.53 -3.87 9.09
CA ARG A 127 18.83 -3.22 9.12
C ARG A 127 19.89 -4.32 9.33
N ASN A 128 20.75 -4.52 8.35
CA ASN A 128 21.77 -5.58 8.37
C ASN A 128 21.18 -6.99 8.53
N GLY A 129 20.13 -7.31 7.78
CA GLY A 129 19.48 -8.61 7.83
C GLY A 129 20.43 -9.76 7.46
N SER A 130 20.44 -10.83 8.27
CA SER A 130 21.15 -12.05 7.96
C SER A 130 20.40 -12.86 6.89
N PRO A 131 21.02 -13.26 5.77
CA PRO A 131 20.38 -14.13 4.79
C PRO A 131 19.90 -15.45 5.37
N ILE A 132 20.63 -16.01 6.35
CA ILE A 132 20.28 -17.27 7.00
C ILE A 132 19.01 -17.10 7.83
N ASP A 133 18.92 -16.06 8.66
CA ASP A 133 17.75 -15.80 9.49
C ASP A 133 16.51 -15.52 8.61
N VAL A 134 16.69 -14.79 7.53
CA VAL A 134 15.61 -14.53 6.55
C VAL A 134 15.19 -15.85 5.88
N ALA A 135 16.10 -16.71 5.45
CA ALA A 135 15.75 -17.98 4.85
C ALA A 135 14.97 -18.88 5.82
N GLN A 136 15.37 -18.94 7.09
CA GLN A 136 14.63 -19.66 8.13
C GLN A 136 13.25 -19.08 8.36
N TYR A 137 13.14 -17.75 8.44
CA TYR A 137 11.87 -17.04 8.57
C TYR A 137 10.92 -17.38 7.42
N LEU A 138 11.40 -17.31 6.18
CA LEU A 138 10.60 -17.61 4.98
C LEU A 138 10.18 -19.08 4.92
N SER A 139 11.09 -19.98 5.25
CA SER A 139 10.80 -21.43 5.27
C SER A 139 9.67 -21.78 6.25
N ALA A 140 9.68 -21.17 7.43
CA ALA A 140 8.68 -21.42 8.46
C ALA A 140 7.30 -20.84 8.12
N ARG A 141 7.21 -19.87 7.18
CA ARG A 141 5.99 -19.11 6.85
C ARG A 141 5.59 -19.21 5.38
N GLY A 142 6.26 -20.01 4.59
CA GLY A 142 6.06 -20.10 3.13
C GLY A 142 4.64 -20.51 2.72
N ASN A 143 3.91 -21.22 3.56
CA ASN A 143 2.54 -21.66 3.33
C ASN A 143 1.49 -20.60 3.72
N PHE A 144 1.88 -19.37 4.01
CA PHE A 144 0.94 -18.33 4.36
C PHE A 144 -0.06 -18.09 3.23
N SER A 145 -1.35 -18.04 3.58
CA SER A 145 -2.45 -17.61 2.71
C SER A 145 -3.53 -16.98 3.57
N ALA A 146 -4.00 -15.81 3.17
CA ALA A 146 -5.16 -15.16 3.77
C ALA A 146 -6.43 -15.50 3.00
N LEU A 147 -7.60 -15.27 3.62
CA LEU A 147 -8.87 -15.35 2.91
C LEU A 147 -8.92 -14.26 1.82
N PRO A 148 -9.55 -14.54 0.66
CA PRO A 148 -9.78 -13.52 -0.36
C PRO A 148 -10.58 -12.35 0.20
N PHE A 149 -10.23 -11.15 -0.21
CA PHE A 149 -10.98 -9.94 0.13
C PHE A 149 -11.21 -9.08 -1.11
N ARG A 150 -12.26 -8.28 -1.05
CA ARG A 150 -12.62 -7.39 -2.15
C ARG A 150 -11.81 -6.09 -2.09
N VAL A 151 -11.28 -5.69 -3.22
CA VAL A 151 -10.65 -4.38 -3.45
C VAL A 151 -11.70 -3.48 -4.11
N GLY A 152 -12.25 -2.54 -3.35
CA GLY A 152 -13.32 -1.65 -3.81
C GLY A 152 -12.84 -0.23 -4.11
N ARG A 153 -11.60 0.11 -3.74
CA ARG A 153 -11.01 1.44 -3.99
C ARG A 153 -9.50 1.38 -4.03
N PHE A 154 -8.89 2.39 -4.60
CA PHE A 154 -7.48 2.68 -4.43
C PHE A 154 -7.31 4.09 -3.86
N VAL A 155 -6.13 4.38 -3.31
CA VAL A 155 -5.88 5.61 -2.57
C VAL A 155 -4.57 6.26 -2.99
N LEU A 156 -4.50 7.59 -2.82
CA LEU A 156 -3.26 8.35 -2.79
C LEU A 156 -2.83 8.49 -1.33
N MET A 157 -1.64 8.08 -1.02
CA MET A 157 -1.07 8.16 0.32
C MET A 157 0.16 9.07 0.35
N SER A 158 0.36 9.71 1.49
CA SER A 158 1.60 10.41 1.81
C SER A 158 2.33 9.75 2.97
N SER A 159 3.67 9.81 2.92
CA SER A 159 4.50 9.51 4.08
C SER A 159 5.14 10.81 4.56
N ARG A 160 4.91 11.17 5.83
CA ARG A 160 5.55 12.31 6.48
C ARG A 160 6.71 11.80 7.32
N ASP A 161 7.91 12.35 7.09
CA ASP A 161 9.12 12.22 7.92
C ASP A 161 9.46 10.80 8.43
N SER A 162 9.06 9.78 7.68
CA SER A 162 9.29 8.43 8.14
C SER A 162 10.58 7.84 7.54
N VAL A 163 11.39 7.28 8.41
CA VAL A 163 12.46 6.35 8.04
C VAL A 163 11.91 5.03 7.44
N GLY A 164 10.71 5.07 6.86
CA GLY A 164 9.96 3.93 6.31
C GLY A 164 9.19 3.14 7.38
N GLY A 165 7.88 3.02 7.22
CA GLY A 165 7.02 2.24 8.12
C GLY A 165 5.80 2.98 8.66
N GLY A 166 5.57 4.19 8.20
CA GLY A 166 4.44 5.02 8.61
C GLY A 166 4.80 6.07 9.67
N PRO A 167 3.86 6.91 10.08
CA PRO A 167 2.46 6.86 9.65
C PRO A 167 2.26 7.23 8.18
N TYR A 168 1.32 6.55 7.52
CA TYR A 168 0.85 6.88 6.19
C TYR A 168 -0.51 7.54 6.29
N ILE A 169 -0.72 8.59 5.51
CA ILE A 169 -1.97 9.36 5.51
C ILE A 169 -2.63 9.18 4.15
N VAL A 170 -3.91 8.82 4.14
CA VAL A 170 -4.73 8.82 2.92
C VAL A 170 -5.08 10.26 2.61
N GLU A 171 -4.58 10.76 1.50
CA GLU A 171 -4.86 12.12 1.00
C GLU A 171 -6.13 12.13 0.16
N GLU A 172 -6.30 11.13 -0.74
CA GLU A 172 -7.48 10.96 -1.57
C GLU A 172 -7.79 9.48 -1.80
N ALA A 173 -9.05 9.17 -2.15
CA ALA A 173 -9.51 7.82 -2.42
C ALA A 173 -10.51 7.80 -3.59
N TRP A 174 -10.35 6.83 -4.50
CA TRP A 174 -11.21 6.64 -5.66
C TRP A 174 -11.86 5.26 -5.63
N PRO A 175 -13.20 5.19 -5.76
CA PRO A 175 -13.90 3.91 -5.82
C PRO A 175 -13.60 3.20 -7.14
N LEU A 176 -13.57 1.88 -7.08
CA LEU A 176 -13.64 1.03 -8.26
C LEU A 176 -15.11 0.77 -8.61
N VAL A 177 -15.40 0.53 -9.89
CA VAL A 177 -16.77 0.33 -10.38
C VAL A 177 -17.45 -0.84 -9.67
N GLY A 178 -18.70 -0.64 -9.27
CA GLY A 178 -19.46 -1.63 -8.50
C GLY A 178 -19.31 -1.51 -6.99
N GLU A 179 -18.56 -0.49 -6.51
CA GLU A 179 -18.53 -0.07 -5.11
C GLU A 179 -19.29 1.24 -4.94
N THR A 180 -20.20 1.24 -3.99
CA THR A 180 -20.77 2.50 -3.48
C THR A 180 -19.88 2.93 -2.31
N LEU A 181 -19.29 4.12 -2.37
CA LEU A 181 -18.64 4.70 -1.21
C LEU A 181 -19.70 4.84 -0.12
N ALA A 182 -19.68 3.96 0.87
CA ALA A 182 -20.40 4.23 2.10
C ALA A 182 -19.86 5.55 2.62
N SER A 183 -20.74 6.58 2.69
CA SER A 183 -20.41 7.94 3.08
C SER A 183 -19.71 7.95 4.45
N SER A 184 -18.40 7.82 4.48
CA SER A 184 -17.61 8.30 5.59
C SER A 184 -17.43 9.81 5.39
N ARG A 185 -18.52 10.55 5.60
CA ARG A 185 -18.39 11.97 5.90
C ARG A 185 -17.60 12.05 7.20
N PHE A 186 -16.33 12.34 7.10
CA PHE A 186 -15.60 12.89 8.21
C PHE A 186 -16.34 14.16 8.61
N ALA A 187 -17.00 14.10 9.76
CA ALA A 187 -17.52 15.28 10.41
C ALA A 187 -16.33 16.20 10.68
N SER A 188 -16.22 17.26 9.89
CA SER A 188 -15.37 18.40 10.18
C SER A 188 -15.79 18.92 11.55
N ALA A 189 -14.89 18.85 12.51
CA ALA A 189 -15.03 19.47 13.81
C ALA A 189 -14.97 21.00 13.62
N SER A 190 -16.09 21.61 13.28
CA SER A 190 -16.29 23.06 13.32
C SER A 190 -17.75 23.36 13.52
N ASP A 191 -18.28 23.05 14.72
CA ASP A 191 -19.44 23.74 15.25
C ASP A 191 -19.50 23.62 16.79
N ALA A 192 -18.55 24.29 17.42
CA ALA A 192 -18.57 24.55 18.85
C ALA A 192 -18.47 26.06 19.08
N SER A 193 -19.50 26.79 18.63
CA SER A 193 -19.68 28.19 19.07
C SER A 193 -21.03 28.72 18.58
N ARG A 194 -22.11 28.25 19.22
CA ARG A 194 -23.35 29.04 19.28
C ARG A 194 -24.40 28.38 20.16
N ILE A 195 -24.27 28.49 21.45
CA ILE A 195 -25.41 28.61 22.38
C ILE A 195 -24.89 29.32 23.64
N MET A 196 -25.00 30.62 23.60
CA MET A 196 -25.22 31.45 24.79
C MET A 196 -25.95 32.71 24.34
N ARG A 197 -27.27 32.67 24.43
CA ARG A 197 -28.12 33.79 24.88
C ARG A 197 -29.45 33.21 25.34
#